data_3a1a580cb1cc46d9881992c3d389fdb8
#
_entry.id   3a1a580cb1cc46d9881992c3d389fdb8
#
_cell.length_a   1.000
_cell.length_b   1.000
_cell.length_c   1.000
_cell.angle_alpha   90.00
_cell.angle_beta   90.00
_cell.angle_gamma   90.00
#
_symmetry.space_group_name_H-M   'P 1'
#
loop_
_entity.id
_entity.type
_entity.pdbx_description
1 polymer ?
#
loop_
_entity_poly.entity_id
_entity_poly.type
_entity_poly.pdbx_seq_one_letter_code
_entity_poly.pdbx_strand_id
1 'polypeptide(L)'
;MAEIVSFASGKGGVGKTLLTAALGIFLSRKGKKVLLIDGDMGMRNMDLVLGLENECFYHLMYLAEGRCFARYVILEVNDHLDFLPAAQNDTWETVFPAAMDTVLEDVEDKYDYILLDCPAGRGEGIRFAEHLSDHMFLVVAPSWASKRNAERLMTGPRKRYMTYVLNQFSLSGDTQISLTDMLETLDEESVSAIIPYTEEADRLAHQGELSDFSEKGALGEALALFWKSYKEEKQIPLPRWKKLLRRAEAENAREKAPVKTAPAGLSWHSGSRSYKWQRRR
;
A
#
# COMPACT_ATOMS: atom_id res chain seq x y z
N MET A 1 -4.16 -10.88 20.07
CA MET A 1 -2.96 -10.45 19.30
C MET A 1 -3.36 -10.21 17.85
N ALA A 2 -2.95 -9.09 17.29
CA ALA A 2 -3.13 -8.78 15.88
C ALA A 2 -2.29 -9.73 15.00
N GLU A 3 -2.74 -9.97 13.78
CA GLU A 3 -1.91 -10.60 12.75
C GLU A 3 -1.04 -9.51 12.08
N ILE A 4 0.28 -9.67 12.13
CA ILE A 4 1.25 -8.71 11.60
C ILE A 4 1.67 -9.12 10.20
N VAL A 5 1.37 -8.29 9.22
CA VAL A 5 1.66 -8.54 7.80
C VAL A 5 2.52 -7.43 7.23
N SER A 6 3.68 -7.78 6.70
CA SER A 6 4.59 -6.80 6.09
C SER A 6 4.52 -6.80 4.58
N PHE A 7 4.76 -5.62 4.01
CA PHE A 7 4.97 -5.42 2.57
C PHE A 7 6.40 -4.97 2.34
N ALA A 8 7.17 -5.75 1.60
CA ALA A 8 8.57 -5.49 1.32
C ALA A 8 8.83 -5.47 -0.19
N SER A 9 9.90 -4.82 -0.61
CA SER A 9 10.33 -4.82 -2.01
C SER A 9 11.83 -4.65 -2.13
N GLY A 10 12.43 -5.32 -3.07
CA GLY A 10 13.86 -5.18 -3.37
C GLY A 10 14.23 -3.91 -4.15
N LYS A 11 13.24 -3.09 -4.55
CA LYS A 11 13.42 -1.85 -5.33
C LYS A 11 12.33 -0.84 -4.96
N GLY A 12 12.67 0.45 -4.94
CA GLY A 12 11.69 1.53 -4.80
C GLY A 12 10.78 1.68 -6.03
N GLY A 13 9.62 2.31 -5.84
CA GLY A 13 8.68 2.64 -6.92
C GLY A 13 7.84 1.47 -7.45
N VAL A 14 7.75 0.35 -6.72
CA VAL A 14 6.90 -0.79 -7.09
C VAL A 14 5.45 -0.67 -6.60
N GLY A 15 5.09 0.46 -5.98
CA GLY A 15 3.75 0.73 -5.45
C GLY A 15 3.44 0.05 -4.11
N LYS A 16 4.45 -0.31 -3.33
CA LYS A 16 4.34 -0.97 -2.04
C LYS A 16 3.46 -0.17 -1.06
N THR A 17 3.81 1.08 -0.79
CA THR A 17 3.09 2.00 0.11
C THR A 17 1.62 2.17 -0.27
N LEU A 18 1.34 2.40 -1.57
CA LEU A 18 -0.03 2.50 -2.08
C LEU A 18 -0.81 1.20 -1.83
N LEU A 19 -0.21 0.04 -2.13
CA LEU A 19 -0.85 -1.25 -1.94
C LEU A 19 -1.14 -1.54 -0.46
N THR A 20 -0.19 -1.24 0.43
CA THR A 20 -0.35 -1.41 1.89
C THR A 20 -1.48 -0.53 2.41
N ALA A 21 -1.49 0.75 2.05
CA ALA A 21 -2.55 1.68 2.43
C ALA A 21 -3.92 1.26 1.87
N ALA A 22 -3.98 0.91 0.57
CA ALA A 22 -5.22 0.45 -0.07
C ALA A 22 -5.79 -0.82 0.59
N LEU A 23 -4.93 -1.78 0.97
CA LEU A 23 -5.38 -2.98 1.68
C LEU A 23 -5.91 -2.63 3.08
N GLY A 24 -5.24 -1.75 3.82
CA GLY A 24 -5.71 -1.28 5.13
C GLY A 24 -7.08 -0.62 5.03
N ILE A 25 -7.28 0.28 4.07
CA ILE A 25 -8.56 0.91 3.78
C ILE A 25 -9.62 -0.14 3.40
N PHE A 26 -9.28 -1.11 2.55
CA PHE A 26 -10.20 -2.19 2.17
C PHE A 26 -10.65 -3.01 3.38
N LEU A 27 -9.72 -3.40 4.25
CA LEU A 27 -10.02 -4.20 5.45
C LEU A 27 -10.85 -3.41 6.46
N SER A 28 -10.55 -2.13 6.67
CA SER A 28 -11.33 -1.28 7.58
C SER A 28 -12.78 -1.14 7.12
N ARG A 29 -13.03 -1.03 5.82
CA ARG A 29 -14.39 -1.03 5.23
C ARG A 29 -15.11 -2.38 5.38
N LYS A 30 -14.37 -3.47 5.69
CA LYS A 30 -14.95 -4.78 6.07
C LYS A 30 -15.14 -4.93 7.59
N GLY A 31 -15.01 -3.83 8.34
CA GLY A 31 -15.19 -3.79 9.79
C GLY A 31 -14.02 -4.37 10.57
N LYS A 32 -12.84 -4.54 9.95
CA LYS A 32 -11.64 -4.98 10.62
C LYS A 32 -10.89 -3.79 11.21
N LYS A 33 -10.44 -3.92 12.45
CA LYS A 33 -9.57 -2.92 13.08
C LYS A 33 -8.15 -3.09 12.56
N VAL A 34 -7.62 -2.07 11.89
CA VAL A 34 -6.32 -2.13 11.22
C VAL A 34 -5.43 -0.99 11.69
N LEU A 35 -4.16 -1.30 11.97
CA LEU A 35 -3.10 -0.32 12.13
C LEU A 35 -2.18 -0.38 10.91
N LEU A 36 -2.04 0.75 10.22
CA LEU A 36 -0.99 0.96 9.23
C LEU A 36 0.26 1.48 9.93
N ILE A 37 1.41 0.88 9.67
CA ILE A 37 2.70 1.40 10.13
C ILE A 37 3.55 1.73 8.91
N ASP A 38 3.91 3.01 8.76
CA ASP A 38 4.92 3.42 7.79
C ASP A 38 6.31 3.11 8.36
N GLY A 39 6.98 2.14 7.77
CA GLY A 39 8.34 1.75 8.13
C GLY A 39 9.40 2.31 7.19
N ASP A 40 9.04 3.14 6.19
CA ASP A 40 9.99 3.75 5.25
C ASP A 40 10.60 5.02 5.85
N MET A 41 11.40 4.83 6.90
CA MET A 41 12.08 5.92 7.60
C MET A 41 12.95 6.74 6.65
N GLY A 42 12.91 8.04 6.80
CA GLY A 42 13.61 8.99 5.95
C GLY A 42 12.83 9.42 4.70
N MET A 43 12.01 8.54 4.12
CA MET A 43 11.19 8.87 2.94
C MET A 43 9.73 9.22 3.29
N ARG A 44 9.14 8.52 4.26
CA ARG A 44 7.78 8.74 4.77
C ARG A 44 6.79 9.21 3.70
N ASN A 45 6.11 8.28 3.06
CA ASN A 45 5.22 8.59 1.94
C ASN A 45 3.76 8.17 2.19
N MET A 46 3.48 7.39 3.25
CA MET A 46 2.13 6.90 3.49
C MET A 46 1.17 8.00 3.95
N ASP A 47 1.67 8.99 4.69
CA ASP A 47 0.91 10.17 5.09
C ASP A 47 0.39 10.96 3.88
N LEU A 48 1.20 11.11 2.82
CA LEU A 48 0.80 11.76 1.57
C LEU A 48 -0.35 11.01 0.89
N VAL A 49 -0.24 9.69 0.82
CA VAL A 49 -1.25 8.83 0.18
C VAL A 49 -2.58 8.86 0.94
N LEU A 50 -2.53 9.03 2.27
CA LEU A 50 -3.69 9.12 3.15
C LEU A 50 -4.22 10.55 3.35
N GLY A 51 -3.51 11.59 2.86
CA GLY A 51 -3.86 13.00 3.04
C GLY A 51 -3.64 13.52 4.46
N LEU A 52 -2.71 12.91 5.21
CA LEU A 52 -2.42 13.21 6.61
C LEU A 52 -1.08 13.94 6.84
N GLU A 53 -0.42 14.42 5.79
CA GLU A 53 0.91 15.03 5.87
C GLU A 53 1.00 16.21 6.83
N ASN A 54 -0.10 16.91 7.04
CA ASN A 54 -0.20 18.08 7.93
C ASN A 54 -0.56 17.70 9.38
N GLU A 55 -0.85 16.43 9.67
CA GLU A 55 -1.27 15.94 11.00
C GLU A 55 -0.18 15.14 11.71
N CYS A 56 0.86 14.71 11.01
CA CYS A 56 1.95 13.87 11.51
C CYS A 56 3.00 14.66 12.30
N PHE A 57 2.64 15.19 13.48
CA PHE A 57 3.56 15.92 14.35
C PHE A 57 4.52 15.02 15.15
N TYR A 58 4.07 13.82 15.46
CA TYR A 58 4.83 12.77 16.13
C TYR A 58 4.96 11.56 15.21
N HIS A 59 5.93 10.70 15.48
CA HIS A 59 6.24 9.55 14.66
C HIS A 59 6.73 8.36 15.48
N LEU A 60 6.89 7.21 14.86
CA LEU A 60 7.29 5.94 15.44
C LEU A 60 8.44 6.04 16.45
N MET A 61 9.48 6.86 16.18
CA MET A 61 10.64 6.99 17.06
C MET A 61 10.29 7.57 18.44
N TYR A 62 9.29 8.44 18.54
CA TYR A 62 8.84 8.95 19.85
C TYR A 62 8.30 7.83 20.75
N LEU A 63 7.64 6.82 20.14
CA LEU A 63 7.20 5.63 20.88
C LEU A 63 8.37 4.72 21.23
N ALA A 64 9.21 4.40 20.24
CA ALA A 64 10.36 3.52 20.41
C ALA A 64 11.34 4.03 21.47
N GLU A 65 11.47 5.35 21.64
CA GLU A 65 12.29 5.99 22.67
C GLU A 65 11.57 6.22 24.01
N GLY A 66 10.30 5.82 24.13
CA GLY A 66 9.49 6.03 25.33
C GLY A 66 9.18 7.50 25.64
N ARG A 67 9.25 8.38 24.65
CA ARG A 67 9.08 9.84 24.81
C ARG A 67 7.63 10.28 24.85
N CYS A 68 6.69 9.44 24.36
CA CYS A 68 5.26 9.72 24.42
C CYS A 68 4.45 8.42 24.39
N PHE A 69 3.15 8.54 24.67
CA PHE A 69 2.22 7.42 24.59
C PHE A 69 1.65 7.24 23.18
N ALA A 70 1.30 6.01 22.81
CA ALA A 70 0.75 5.64 21.50
C ALA A 70 -0.41 6.54 21.03
N ARG A 71 -1.32 6.93 21.93
CA ARG A 71 -2.46 7.83 21.65
C ARG A 71 -2.11 9.22 21.12
N TYR A 72 -0.84 9.64 21.22
CA TYR A 72 -0.39 10.94 20.70
C TYR A 72 0.29 10.83 19.34
N VAL A 73 0.66 9.61 18.94
CA VAL A 73 1.40 9.35 17.72
C VAL A 73 0.52 8.67 16.67
N ILE A 74 -0.33 7.75 17.11
CA ILE A 74 -1.25 7.04 16.23
C ILE A 74 -2.39 7.97 15.86
N LEU A 75 -2.57 8.17 14.56
CA LEU A 75 -3.59 9.01 13.95
C LEU A 75 -4.77 8.15 13.50
N GLU A 76 -5.98 8.60 13.79
CA GLU A 76 -7.20 7.98 13.28
C GLU A 76 -7.43 8.39 11.82
N VAL A 77 -7.52 7.42 10.92
CA VAL A 77 -7.89 7.62 9.50
C VAL A 77 -9.41 7.48 9.34
N ASN A 78 -9.99 6.49 10.01
CA ASN A 78 -11.43 6.27 10.14
C ASN A 78 -11.73 5.34 11.33
N ASP A 79 -13.02 5.09 11.62
CA ASP A 79 -13.49 4.30 12.78
C ASP A 79 -12.80 2.93 12.96
N HIS A 80 -12.14 2.39 11.93
CA HIS A 80 -11.51 1.07 11.92
C HIS A 80 -10.08 1.07 11.37
N LEU A 81 -9.54 2.23 11.03
CA LEU A 81 -8.20 2.36 10.46
C LEU A 81 -7.41 3.44 11.19
N ASP A 82 -6.31 3.05 11.77
CA ASP A 82 -5.34 3.93 12.38
C ASP A 82 -4.01 3.90 11.62
N PHE A 83 -3.23 4.96 11.77
CA PHE A 83 -1.95 5.15 11.11
C PHE A 83 -0.84 5.58 12.07
N LEU A 84 0.28 4.89 12.03
CA LEU A 84 1.51 5.20 12.76
C LEU A 84 2.58 5.68 11.76
N PRO A 85 2.92 6.98 11.72
CA PRO A 85 3.84 7.53 10.75
C PRO A 85 5.30 7.20 11.05
N ALA A 86 6.10 7.05 9.98
CA ALA A 86 7.55 6.93 10.04
C ALA A 86 8.24 8.23 10.49
N ALA A 87 9.46 8.12 10.98
CA ALA A 87 10.35 9.25 11.19
C ALA A 87 10.95 9.74 9.87
N GLN A 88 11.08 11.06 9.70
CA GLN A 88 11.69 11.66 8.50
C GLN A 88 13.22 11.75 8.57
N ASN A 89 13.80 11.85 9.78
CA ASN A 89 15.23 12.12 9.96
C ASN A 89 15.97 10.98 10.67
N ASP A 90 15.33 9.84 10.86
CA ASP A 90 15.90 8.67 11.52
C ASP A 90 16.04 7.52 10.54
N THR A 91 16.77 6.49 10.94
CA THR A 91 16.97 5.26 10.17
C THR A 91 16.79 4.03 11.07
N TRP A 92 16.52 2.88 10.47
CA TRP A 92 16.33 1.63 11.22
C TRP A 92 17.59 1.19 11.97
N GLU A 93 18.76 1.61 11.53
CA GLU A 93 20.04 1.36 12.20
C GLU A 93 20.12 2.00 13.58
N THR A 94 19.29 3.00 13.85
CA THR A 94 19.22 3.69 15.15
C THR A 94 18.14 3.12 16.07
N VAL A 95 17.29 2.21 15.57
CA VAL A 95 16.19 1.60 16.33
C VAL A 95 16.68 0.32 17.02
N PHE A 96 16.51 0.24 18.31
CA PHE A 96 16.71 -1.02 19.03
C PHE A 96 15.52 -1.97 18.77
N PRO A 97 15.74 -3.21 18.32
CA PRO A 97 14.65 -4.17 18.06
C PRO A 97 13.66 -4.28 19.21
N ALA A 98 14.12 -4.43 20.45
CA ALA A 98 13.27 -4.54 21.63
C ALA A 98 12.36 -3.31 21.87
N ALA A 99 12.70 -2.14 21.33
CA ALA A 99 11.83 -0.96 21.46
C ALA A 99 10.57 -1.11 20.61
N MET A 100 10.69 -1.75 19.44
CA MET A 100 9.53 -2.02 18.59
C MET A 100 8.67 -3.17 19.11
N ASP A 101 9.28 -4.19 19.69
CA ASP A 101 8.51 -5.26 20.37
C ASP A 101 7.61 -4.62 21.43
N THR A 102 8.15 -3.71 22.26
CA THR A 102 7.38 -2.97 23.25
C THR A 102 6.27 -2.11 22.64
N VAL A 103 6.55 -1.41 21.51
CA VAL A 103 5.53 -0.62 20.80
C VAL A 103 4.39 -1.50 20.30
N LEU A 104 4.71 -2.68 19.76
CA LEU A 104 3.70 -3.60 19.26
C LEU A 104 2.90 -4.24 20.41
N GLU A 105 3.54 -4.68 21.49
CA GLU A 105 2.87 -5.19 22.69
C GLU A 105 1.85 -4.21 23.26
N ASP A 106 2.14 -2.90 23.25
CA ASP A 106 1.24 -1.85 23.73
C ASP A 106 -0.04 -1.66 22.88
N VAL A 107 0.00 -2.09 21.62
CA VAL A 107 -1.08 -1.78 20.67
C VAL A 107 -1.75 -3.00 20.05
N GLU A 108 -1.09 -4.15 19.95
CA GLU A 108 -1.55 -5.31 19.16
C GLU A 108 -2.94 -5.83 19.55
N ASP A 109 -3.30 -5.77 20.83
CA ASP A 109 -4.61 -6.25 21.29
C ASP A 109 -5.79 -5.36 20.84
N LYS A 110 -5.50 -4.19 20.27
CA LYS A 110 -6.52 -3.24 19.79
C LYS A 110 -6.93 -3.49 18.36
N TYR A 111 -6.13 -4.25 17.59
CA TYR A 111 -6.29 -4.43 16.15
C TYR A 111 -6.50 -5.90 15.78
N ASP A 112 -7.19 -6.13 14.66
CA ASP A 112 -7.25 -7.42 14.00
C ASP A 112 -5.99 -7.65 13.16
N TYR A 113 -5.50 -6.57 12.52
CA TYR A 113 -4.33 -6.59 11.63
C TYR A 113 -3.43 -5.40 11.85
N ILE A 114 -2.12 -5.64 11.77
CA ILE A 114 -1.09 -4.61 11.67
C ILE A 114 -0.41 -4.77 10.29
N LEU A 115 -0.51 -3.76 9.43
CA LEU A 115 0.10 -3.76 8.11
C LEU A 115 1.34 -2.85 8.12
N LEU A 116 2.50 -3.44 7.90
CA LEU A 116 3.79 -2.75 7.94
C LEU A 116 4.31 -2.48 6.50
N ASP A 117 4.40 -1.22 6.12
CA ASP A 117 5.08 -0.81 4.89
C ASP A 117 6.59 -0.71 5.12
N CYS A 118 7.36 -1.66 4.59
CA CYS A 118 8.81 -1.72 4.82
C CYS A 118 9.58 -0.75 3.91
N PRO A 119 10.80 -0.32 4.25
CA PRO A 119 11.67 0.35 3.31
C PRO A 119 11.99 -0.53 2.11
N ALA A 120 12.44 0.08 1.02
CA ALA A 120 12.92 -0.69 -0.12
C ALA A 120 14.35 -1.21 0.11
N GLY A 121 14.69 -2.35 -0.48
CA GLY A 121 16.06 -2.89 -0.46
C GLY A 121 16.24 -4.05 0.51
N ARG A 122 17.40 -4.12 1.18
CA ARG A 122 17.84 -5.25 2.01
C ARG A 122 18.45 -4.81 3.37
N GLY A 123 18.14 -3.60 3.80
CA GLY A 123 18.67 -3.01 5.04
C GLY A 123 18.05 -3.59 6.32
N GLU A 124 18.40 -2.97 7.44
CA GLU A 124 17.91 -3.39 8.77
C GLU A 124 16.38 -3.33 8.88
N GLY A 125 15.70 -2.38 8.21
CA GLY A 125 14.25 -2.31 8.24
C GLY A 125 13.55 -3.56 7.67
N ILE A 126 14.13 -4.22 6.66
CA ILE A 126 13.59 -5.49 6.15
C ILE A 126 13.82 -6.63 7.15
N ARG A 127 15.02 -6.72 7.73
CA ARG A 127 15.31 -7.75 8.76
C ARG A 127 14.40 -7.60 9.96
N PHE A 128 14.13 -6.36 10.31
CA PHE A 128 13.23 -6.01 11.38
C PHE A 128 11.80 -6.47 11.09
N ALA A 129 11.30 -6.12 9.90
CA ALA A 129 10.00 -6.59 9.45
C ALA A 129 9.89 -8.12 9.38
N GLU A 130 10.96 -8.81 8.93
CA GLU A 130 11.03 -10.29 8.98
C GLU A 130 10.90 -10.85 10.39
N HIS A 131 11.45 -10.16 11.39
CA HIS A 131 11.36 -10.59 12.79
C HIS A 131 9.95 -10.47 13.35
N LEU A 132 9.28 -9.36 13.06
CA LEU A 132 7.98 -9.01 13.64
C LEU A 132 6.80 -9.69 12.94
N SER A 133 6.91 -10.01 11.65
CA SER A 133 5.74 -10.39 10.85
C SER A 133 5.40 -11.86 10.91
N ASP A 134 4.12 -12.15 10.95
CA ASP A 134 3.57 -13.49 10.72
C ASP A 134 3.69 -13.87 9.24
N HIS A 135 3.53 -12.88 8.33
CA HIS A 135 3.69 -13.07 6.90
C HIS A 135 4.28 -11.83 6.23
N MET A 136 5.06 -12.04 5.16
CA MET A 136 5.65 -10.96 4.36
C MET A 136 5.30 -11.10 2.87
N PHE A 137 4.69 -10.06 2.30
CA PHE A 137 4.43 -9.95 0.88
C PHE A 137 5.57 -9.23 0.17
N LEU A 138 6.20 -9.90 -0.79
CA LEU A 138 7.24 -9.32 -1.64
C LEU A 138 6.60 -8.69 -2.87
N VAL A 139 6.52 -7.37 -2.91
CA VAL A 139 5.88 -6.61 -3.98
C VAL A 139 6.79 -6.49 -5.19
N VAL A 140 6.31 -6.95 -6.34
CA VAL A 140 7.06 -7.04 -7.59
C VAL A 140 6.32 -6.28 -8.69
N ALA A 141 6.97 -5.25 -9.26
CA ALA A 141 6.47 -4.57 -10.46
C ALA A 141 6.89 -5.33 -11.74
N PRO A 142 6.23 -5.12 -12.91
CA PRO A 142 6.47 -5.87 -14.15
C PRO A 142 7.79 -5.48 -14.81
N SER A 143 8.91 -5.75 -14.13
CA SER A 143 10.27 -5.55 -14.63
C SER A 143 11.23 -6.62 -14.14
N TRP A 144 12.19 -7.03 -14.97
CA TRP A 144 13.23 -8.00 -14.60
C TRP A 144 14.06 -7.57 -13.39
N ALA A 145 14.32 -6.28 -13.26
CA ALA A 145 15.06 -5.75 -12.10
C ALA A 145 14.27 -5.91 -10.80
N SER A 146 12.95 -5.63 -10.82
CA SER A 146 12.08 -5.82 -9.65
C SER A 146 12.00 -7.29 -9.25
N LYS A 147 11.76 -8.18 -10.22
CA LYS A 147 11.74 -9.63 -10.02
C LYS A 147 13.04 -10.14 -9.38
N ARG A 148 14.19 -9.87 -10.01
CA ARG A 148 15.49 -10.33 -9.51
C ARG A 148 15.79 -9.84 -8.09
N ASN A 149 15.37 -8.62 -7.75
CA ASN A 149 15.58 -8.08 -6.42
C ASN A 149 14.65 -8.72 -5.38
N ALA A 150 13.40 -9.03 -5.76
CA ALA A 150 12.48 -9.76 -4.89
C ALA A 150 12.95 -11.21 -4.64
N GLU A 151 13.45 -11.91 -5.66
CA GLU A 151 14.04 -13.24 -5.51
C GLU A 151 15.23 -13.26 -4.54
N ARG A 152 16.00 -12.18 -4.49
CA ARG A 152 17.10 -12.04 -3.52
C ARG A 152 16.62 -11.83 -2.08
N LEU A 153 15.39 -11.33 -1.88
CA LEU A 153 14.74 -11.26 -0.57
C LEU A 153 14.12 -12.60 -0.18
N MET A 154 13.61 -13.36 -1.15
CA MET A 154 13.00 -14.68 -0.96
C MET A 154 14.07 -15.74 -0.60
N THR A 155 14.85 -15.50 0.46
CA THR A 155 15.94 -16.37 0.90
C THR A 155 15.92 -16.54 2.42
N GLY A 156 16.62 -17.56 2.92
CA GLY A 156 16.76 -17.78 4.34
C GLY A 156 15.65 -18.64 4.97
N PRO A 157 15.68 -18.84 6.30
CA PRO A 157 14.81 -19.76 7.02
C PRO A 157 13.34 -19.33 7.06
N ARG A 158 13.05 -18.04 6.90
CA ARG A 158 11.68 -17.49 6.91
C ARG A 158 11.01 -17.46 5.53
N LYS A 159 11.66 -17.95 4.49
CA LYS A 159 11.11 -18.02 3.12
C LYS A 159 9.67 -18.59 3.08
N ARG A 160 9.34 -19.55 3.91
CA ARG A 160 8.00 -20.19 3.98
C ARG A 160 6.87 -19.21 4.39
N TYR A 161 7.22 -18.09 4.99
CA TYR A 161 6.28 -17.04 5.40
C TYR A 161 6.26 -15.86 4.41
N MET A 162 6.85 -16.05 3.23
CA MET A 162 6.96 -15.00 2.21
C MET A 162 6.27 -15.48 0.94
N THR A 163 5.50 -14.58 0.32
CA THR A 163 4.91 -14.80 -1.00
C THR A 163 5.01 -13.55 -1.85
N TYR A 164 4.90 -13.70 -3.17
CA TYR A 164 4.95 -12.59 -4.10
C TYR A 164 3.57 -11.97 -4.30
N VAL A 165 3.54 -10.64 -4.40
CA VAL A 165 2.41 -9.88 -4.93
C VAL A 165 2.89 -9.15 -6.18
N LEU A 166 2.38 -9.58 -7.34
CA LEU A 166 2.66 -8.92 -8.60
C LEU A 166 1.80 -7.66 -8.69
N ASN A 167 2.41 -6.49 -8.66
CA ASN A 167 1.72 -5.20 -8.60
C ASN A 167 1.93 -4.37 -9.86
N GLN A 168 1.00 -3.49 -10.19
CA GLN A 168 1.02 -2.60 -11.35
C GLN A 168 1.03 -3.35 -12.70
N PHE A 169 0.41 -4.52 -12.77
CA PHE A 169 0.35 -5.29 -14.00
C PHE A 169 -0.72 -4.78 -14.98
N SER A 170 -0.36 -4.78 -16.26
CA SER A 170 -1.24 -4.56 -17.40
C SER A 170 -0.99 -5.66 -18.43
N LEU A 171 -1.99 -5.99 -19.26
CA LEU A 171 -1.84 -6.97 -20.34
C LEU A 171 -1.32 -6.33 -21.64
N SER A 172 -1.48 -5.00 -21.78
CA SER A 172 -1.20 -4.24 -23.02
C SER A 172 0.10 -3.45 -23.00
N GLY A 173 0.96 -3.62 -21.99
CA GLY A 173 2.20 -2.84 -21.84
C GLY A 173 3.36 -3.38 -22.66
N ASP A 174 3.67 -2.80 -23.81
CA ASP A 174 4.81 -3.21 -24.70
C ASP A 174 6.20 -3.03 -24.05
N THR A 175 6.31 -2.23 -22.98
CA THR A 175 7.56 -1.96 -22.26
C THR A 175 7.75 -2.77 -21.00
N GLN A 176 6.78 -3.59 -20.64
CA GLN A 176 6.75 -4.36 -19.41
C GLN A 176 7.05 -5.84 -19.69
N ILE A 177 7.56 -6.53 -18.66
CA ILE A 177 7.61 -7.99 -18.70
C ILE A 177 6.17 -8.53 -18.75
N SER A 178 5.90 -9.47 -19.65
CA SER A 178 4.56 -10.05 -19.74
C SER A 178 4.22 -10.83 -18.46
N LEU A 179 2.93 -10.94 -18.16
CA LEU A 179 2.49 -11.75 -17.02
C LEU A 179 2.90 -13.23 -17.18
N THR A 180 2.88 -13.74 -18.41
CA THR A 180 3.28 -15.11 -18.71
C THR A 180 4.75 -15.32 -18.40
N ASP A 181 5.65 -14.47 -18.93
CA ASP A 181 7.09 -14.55 -18.67
C ASP A 181 7.43 -14.39 -17.20
N MET A 182 6.67 -13.54 -16.49
CA MET A 182 6.84 -13.40 -15.05
C MET A 182 6.49 -14.69 -14.31
N LEU A 183 5.35 -15.31 -14.60
CA LEU A 183 4.88 -16.53 -13.93
C LEU A 183 5.69 -17.77 -14.33
N GLU A 184 6.20 -17.86 -15.57
CA GLU A 184 7.10 -18.94 -15.97
C GLU A 184 8.43 -18.97 -15.22
N THR A 185 8.84 -17.83 -14.69
CA THR A 185 10.12 -17.66 -14.01
C THR A 185 10.03 -17.54 -12.49
N LEU A 186 8.84 -17.27 -11.95
CA LEU A 186 8.53 -17.39 -10.53
C LEU A 186 7.79 -18.71 -10.30
N ASP A 187 7.98 -19.28 -9.14
CA ASP A 187 7.12 -20.38 -8.70
C ASP A 187 5.69 -19.83 -8.53
N GLU A 188 4.76 -20.30 -9.39
CA GLU A 188 3.38 -19.84 -9.40
C GLU A 188 2.71 -20.04 -8.02
N GLU A 189 3.06 -21.11 -7.30
CA GLU A 189 2.54 -21.40 -5.97
C GLU A 189 2.97 -20.36 -4.94
N SER A 190 4.05 -19.64 -5.20
CA SER A 190 4.53 -18.54 -4.35
C SER A 190 3.86 -17.18 -4.65
N VAL A 191 2.93 -17.08 -5.63
CA VAL A 191 2.26 -15.83 -5.99
C VAL A 191 0.88 -15.76 -5.34
N SER A 192 0.70 -14.85 -4.37
CA SER A 192 -0.58 -14.66 -3.65
C SER A 192 -1.56 -13.78 -4.43
N ALA A 193 -1.06 -12.82 -5.22
CA ALA A 193 -1.94 -11.88 -5.93
C ALA A 193 -1.30 -11.28 -7.18
N ILE A 194 -2.18 -10.81 -8.09
CA ILE A 194 -1.83 -10.02 -9.27
C ILE A 194 -2.70 -8.76 -9.25
N ILE A 195 -2.11 -7.64 -8.84
CA ILE A 195 -2.78 -6.35 -8.70
C ILE A 195 -2.63 -5.55 -10.00
N PRO A 196 -3.73 -5.11 -10.61
CA PRO A 196 -3.67 -4.31 -11.82
C PRO A 196 -3.12 -2.90 -11.56
N TYR A 197 -2.50 -2.30 -12.58
CA TYR A 197 -2.34 -0.85 -12.62
C TYR A 197 -3.70 -0.20 -12.84
N THR A 198 -4.04 0.80 -12.02
CA THR A 198 -5.27 1.58 -12.15
C THR A 198 -4.96 3.08 -12.08
N GLU A 199 -5.44 3.85 -13.06
CA GLU A 199 -5.31 5.32 -13.09
C GLU A 199 -6.05 5.95 -11.89
N GLU A 200 -7.19 5.36 -11.49
CA GLU A 200 -7.95 5.80 -10.31
C GLU A 200 -7.07 5.80 -9.05
N ALA A 201 -6.39 4.67 -8.76
CA ALA A 201 -5.55 4.56 -7.56
C ALA A 201 -4.38 5.54 -7.59
N ASP A 202 -3.73 5.68 -8.75
CA ASP A 202 -2.60 6.59 -8.94
C ASP A 202 -3.04 8.04 -8.71
N ARG A 203 -4.15 8.46 -9.32
CA ARG A 203 -4.73 9.78 -9.15
C ARG A 203 -5.11 10.07 -7.70
N LEU A 204 -5.84 9.17 -7.06
CA LEU A 204 -6.28 9.32 -5.67
C LEU A 204 -5.10 9.39 -4.70
N ALA A 205 -4.07 8.56 -4.91
CA ALA A 205 -2.85 8.60 -4.09
C ALA A 205 -2.11 9.94 -4.23
N HIS A 206 -2.02 10.51 -5.44
CA HIS A 206 -1.43 11.82 -5.65
C HIS A 206 -2.23 12.98 -5.02
N GLN A 207 -3.54 12.79 -4.84
CA GLN A 207 -4.44 13.77 -4.22
C GLN A 207 -4.52 13.63 -2.69
N GLY A 208 -3.94 12.58 -2.10
CA GLY A 208 -4.14 12.24 -0.68
C GLY A 208 -5.54 11.71 -0.38
N GLU A 209 -6.23 11.21 -1.38
CA GLU A 209 -7.63 10.76 -1.35
C GLU A 209 -7.77 9.26 -1.60
N LEU A 210 -6.73 8.47 -1.31
CA LEU A 210 -6.78 7.02 -1.59
C LEU A 210 -7.96 6.35 -0.89
N SER A 211 -8.41 6.90 0.23
CA SER A 211 -9.62 6.42 0.92
C SER A 211 -10.89 6.42 0.07
N ASP A 212 -10.89 7.08 -1.09
CA ASP A 212 -12.07 7.19 -1.95
C ASP A 212 -12.11 6.17 -3.10
N PHE A 213 -11.11 5.26 -3.21
CA PHE A 213 -11.14 4.26 -4.27
C PHE A 213 -12.42 3.41 -4.25
N SER A 214 -12.89 3.04 -5.44
CA SER A 214 -14.11 2.23 -5.58
C SER A 214 -13.87 0.76 -5.21
N GLU A 215 -14.59 0.25 -4.20
CA GLU A 215 -14.57 -1.18 -3.89
C GLU A 215 -15.09 -2.06 -5.04
N LYS A 216 -15.94 -1.51 -5.89
CA LYS A 216 -16.46 -2.20 -7.08
C LYS A 216 -15.57 -2.00 -8.30
N GLY A 217 -14.52 -1.19 -8.21
CA GLY A 217 -13.52 -0.99 -9.25
C GLY A 217 -12.51 -2.14 -9.30
N ALA A 218 -11.62 -2.09 -10.28
CA ALA A 218 -10.62 -3.13 -10.48
C ALA A 218 -9.67 -3.29 -9.30
N LEU A 219 -9.27 -2.18 -8.64
CA LEU A 219 -8.45 -2.24 -7.43
C LEU A 219 -9.21 -2.93 -6.29
N GLY A 220 -10.45 -2.53 -6.00
CA GLY A 220 -11.24 -3.12 -4.91
C GLY A 220 -11.48 -4.62 -5.10
N GLU A 221 -11.77 -5.07 -6.35
CA GLU A 221 -11.90 -6.49 -6.66
C GLU A 221 -10.56 -7.23 -6.51
N ALA A 222 -9.44 -6.61 -6.91
CA ALA A 222 -8.11 -7.19 -6.75
C ALA A 222 -7.76 -7.40 -5.28
N LEU A 223 -8.02 -6.41 -4.42
CA LEU A 223 -7.79 -6.50 -2.98
C LEU A 223 -8.67 -7.58 -2.33
N ALA A 224 -9.92 -7.70 -2.77
CA ALA A 224 -10.82 -8.76 -2.29
C ALA A 224 -10.31 -10.17 -2.65
N LEU A 225 -9.84 -10.35 -3.89
CA LEU A 225 -9.26 -11.62 -4.33
C LEU A 225 -7.94 -11.92 -3.62
N PHE A 226 -7.07 -10.93 -3.48
CA PHE A 226 -5.82 -11.03 -2.77
C PHE A 226 -6.03 -11.49 -1.33
N TRP A 227 -6.87 -10.76 -0.58
CA TRP A 227 -7.14 -11.07 0.82
C TRP A 227 -7.78 -12.45 1.00
N LYS A 228 -8.71 -12.79 0.09
CA LYS A 228 -9.31 -14.12 0.07
C LYS A 228 -8.28 -15.22 -0.18
N SER A 229 -7.41 -15.04 -1.16
CA SER A 229 -6.33 -16.00 -1.47
C SER A 229 -5.45 -16.25 -0.25
N TYR A 230 -5.06 -15.16 0.41
CA TYR A 230 -4.22 -15.21 1.61
C TYR A 230 -4.91 -15.93 2.79
N LYS A 231 -6.13 -15.51 3.15
CA LYS A 231 -6.84 -16.08 4.32
C LYS A 231 -7.33 -17.50 4.14
N GLU A 232 -7.66 -17.91 2.92
CA GLU A 232 -8.09 -19.28 2.62
C GLU A 232 -6.93 -20.19 2.22
N GLU A 233 -5.69 -19.67 2.15
CA GLU A 233 -4.50 -20.37 1.65
C GLU A 233 -4.77 -21.06 0.29
N LYS A 234 -5.56 -20.38 -0.54
CA LYS A 234 -6.03 -20.92 -1.81
C LYS A 234 -5.72 -20.00 -2.97
N GLN A 235 -4.99 -20.53 -3.92
CA GLN A 235 -4.68 -19.81 -5.12
C GLN A 235 -5.93 -19.43 -5.92
N ILE A 236 -5.95 -18.19 -6.41
CA ILE A 236 -6.95 -17.72 -7.35
C ILE A 236 -6.51 -18.10 -8.77
N PRO A 237 -7.34 -18.81 -9.54
CA PRO A 237 -6.97 -19.25 -10.89
C PRO A 237 -6.57 -18.09 -11.81
N LEU A 238 -5.50 -18.26 -12.57
CA LEU A 238 -4.96 -17.26 -13.50
C LEU A 238 -5.99 -16.63 -14.45
N PRO A 239 -6.97 -17.37 -15.02
CA PRO A 239 -8.02 -16.77 -15.85
C PRO A 239 -8.83 -15.69 -15.13
N ARG A 240 -9.02 -15.78 -13.81
CA ARG A 240 -9.73 -14.77 -13.01
C ARG A 240 -8.90 -13.50 -12.90
N TRP A 241 -7.59 -13.61 -12.65
CA TRP A 241 -6.68 -12.47 -12.67
C TRP A 241 -6.61 -11.81 -14.05
N LYS A 242 -6.50 -12.60 -15.13
CA LYS A 242 -6.51 -12.06 -16.50
C LYS A 242 -7.81 -11.31 -16.82
N LYS A 243 -8.96 -11.79 -16.34
CA LYS A 243 -10.24 -11.08 -16.48
C LYS A 243 -10.22 -9.73 -15.77
N LEU A 244 -9.67 -9.71 -14.57
CA LEU A 244 -9.56 -8.48 -13.78
C LEU A 244 -8.60 -7.47 -14.42
N LEU A 245 -7.46 -7.90 -14.93
CA LEU A 245 -6.52 -7.04 -15.66
C LEU A 245 -7.16 -6.39 -16.89
N ARG A 246 -7.93 -7.15 -17.70
CA ARG A 246 -8.70 -6.60 -18.84
C ARG A 246 -9.72 -5.56 -18.40
N ARG A 247 -10.36 -5.79 -17.26
CA ARG A 247 -11.30 -4.84 -16.69
C ARG A 247 -10.59 -3.54 -16.28
N ALA A 248 -9.46 -3.61 -15.59
CA ALA A 248 -8.67 -2.46 -15.22
C ALA A 248 -8.24 -1.63 -16.44
N GLU A 249 -7.78 -2.28 -17.51
CA GLU A 249 -7.45 -1.60 -18.78
C GLU A 249 -8.65 -0.87 -19.38
N ALA A 250 -9.83 -1.47 -19.33
CA ALA A 250 -11.04 -0.83 -19.82
C ALA A 250 -11.49 0.36 -18.94
N GLU A 251 -11.28 0.28 -17.62
CA GLU A 251 -11.52 1.38 -16.68
C GLU A 251 -10.52 2.52 -16.94
N ASN A 252 -9.24 2.24 -17.03
CA ASN A 252 -8.18 3.22 -17.34
C ASN A 252 -8.42 3.94 -18.68
N ALA A 253 -8.86 3.21 -19.71
CA ALA A 253 -9.18 3.80 -21.00
C ALA A 253 -10.36 4.78 -20.95
N ARG A 254 -11.31 4.55 -20.05
CA ARG A 254 -12.44 5.47 -19.84
C ARG A 254 -12.03 6.73 -19.10
N GLU A 255 -11.14 6.63 -18.11
CA GLU A 255 -10.59 7.80 -17.39
C GLU A 255 -9.78 8.71 -18.32
N LYS A 256 -9.00 8.14 -19.25
CA LYS A 256 -8.23 8.88 -20.26
C LYS A 256 -9.07 9.48 -21.39
N ALA A 257 -10.32 9.03 -21.55
CA ALA A 257 -11.19 9.55 -22.61
C ALA A 257 -11.51 11.03 -22.35
N PRO A 258 -11.34 11.93 -23.35
CA PRO A 258 -11.69 13.33 -23.17
C PRO A 258 -13.16 13.44 -22.77
N VAL A 259 -13.43 14.21 -21.72
CA VAL A 259 -14.81 14.56 -21.35
C VAL A 259 -15.48 15.12 -22.59
N LYS A 260 -16.50 14.45 -23.10
CA LYS A 260 -17.30 14.95 -24.20
C LYS A 260 -17.85 16.31 -23.76
N THR A 261 -17.22 17.39 -24.21
CA THR A 261 -17.74 18.73 -24.02
C THR A 261 -19.17 18.74 -24.60
N ALA A 262 -20.12 19.10 -23.79
CA ALA A 262 -21.49 19.32 -24.26
C ALA A 262 -21.46 20.26 -25.47
N PRO A 263 -22.29 20.06 -26.51
CA PRO A 263 -22.26 20.91 -27.69
C PRO A 263 -22.38 22.37 -27.25
N ALA A 264 -21.47 23.20 -27.76
CA ALA A 264 -21.43 24.63 -27.51
C ALA A 264 -22.77 25.27 -27.89
N GLY A 265 -23.60 25.53 -26.89
CA GLY A 265 -24.96 26.07 -27.10
C GLY A 265 -25.58 26.74 -25.89
N LEU A 266 -24.77 27.08 -24.86
CA LEU A 266 -25.23 27.95 -23.76
C LEU A 266 -24.12 28.94 -23.42
N SER A 267 -24.28 30.17 -23.89
CA SER A 267 -23.48 31.31 -23.50
C SER A 267 -23.72 31.64 -22.03
N TRP A 268 -22.78 31.30 -21.17
CA TRP A 268 -22.78 31.81 -19.80
C TRP A 268 -22.22 33.21 -19.76
N HIS A 269 -23.06 34.15 -19.39
CA HIS A 269 -22.63 35.55 -19.11
C HIS A 269 -21.68 35.49 -17.89
N SER A 270 -20.48 35.97 -18.08
CA SER A 270 -19.45 36.14 -17.05
C SER A 270 -19.88 37.14 -15.99
N GLY A 271 -20.46 36.64 -14.90
CA GLY A 271 -20.62 37.40 -13.67
C GLY A 271 -19.33 37.24 -12.84
N SER A 272 -18.52 38.31 -12.85
CA SER A 272 -17.33 38.41 -12.03
C SER A 272 -17.65 38.30 -10.53
N ARG A 273 -17.33 37.21 -9.89
CA ARG A 273 -17.23 37.12 -8.42
C ARG A 273 -15.77 37.02 -8.02
N SER A 274 -15.27 38.16 -7.50
CA SER A 274 -13.97 38.25 -6.85
C SER A 274 -13.96 37.44 -5.54
N TYR A 275 -13.12 36.43 -5.46
CA TYR A 275 -12.83 35.74 -4.20
C TYR A 275 -11.90 36.61 -3.36
N LYS A 276 -12.41 37.15 -2.23
CA LYS A 276 -11.61 37.79 -1.19
C LYS A 276 -11.09 36.71 -0.24
N TRP A 277 -9.79 36.51 -0.20
CA TRP A 277 -9.13 35.80 0.86
C TRP A 277 -9.28 36.58 2.17
N GLN A 278 -10.01 36.07 3.13
CA GLN A 278 -9.99 36.55 4.51
C GLN A 278 -8.95 35.78 5.31
N ARG A 279 -7.85 36.44 5.63
CA ARG A 279 -6.93 35.97 6.69
C ARG A 279 -7.68 36.04 8.03
N ARG A 280 -7.87 34.92 8.69
CA ARG A 280 -8.19 34.91 10.12
C ARG A 280 -6.88 35.00 10.90
N ARG A 281 -6.83 35.95 11.81
CA ARG A 281 -5.78 36.11 12.83
C ARG A 281 -6.01 35.13 13.97
#